data_9048426f47d3217d7931f0bf1155b122
#
_entry.id   9048426f47d3217d7931f0bf1155b122
#
_cell.length_a   1.000
_cell.length_b   1.000
_cell.length_c   1.000
_cell.angle_alpha   90.00
_cell.angle_beta   90.00
_cell.angle_gamma   90.00
#
_symmetry.space_group_name_H-M   'P 1'
#
loop_
_entity.id
_entity.type
_entity.pdbx_description
1 polymer ?
#
loop_
_entity_poly.entity_id
_entity_poly.type
_entity_poly.pdbx_seq_one_letter_code
_entity_poly.pdbx_strand_id
1 'polypeptide(L)'
;MTEFAVPATTHSGPVIERDVVVIGAGISGLMTARRLVQAGHSVAVLEARDRVGGRTWSQIIDGEFFEIGGQWISSDQDALKDLLAELGKETFRRYREGNSVYIGQDGERREFTGDFPVPEATLQQVNQLIHALDSLAAEIDAATPWQHPHAAELDAIPFATWLASNSDDEEARRIVGHYIAAGMFTKPSHSFSVLQAMLMIASAGKFEHLIDEGILLDERVAGGMQSVSQQIADELGPDVVHLSTRVRHLAWSDAGDGSPSIVAAVSDQVTVRARCAVLAIPPNLYSTIDYQPPLPRIQQVSHQHQSMGLVIKAQAVYETPFWRAHGLSGTGFASRERICEVYDNTVAGHPHGTLVGFVAGEQAEETWALPDDQRRGAILESFAAYFGDEAKRPLAVYLSDWGTEEFTRGAYGASWSIGGLSRWGHLQNRPVGPIFFASSDIQGIGYMHVDGGVRIGTDTANRINSALLAPVNG
;
A
#
# COMPACT_ATOMS: atom_id res chain seq x y z
N MET A 1 -35.69 23.08 14.92
CA MET A 1 -34.95 22.48 13.81
C MET A 1 -33.97 23.53 13.33
N THR A 2 -32.74 23.49 13.82
CA THR A 2 -31.68 24.32 13.28
C THR A 2 -31.34 23.70 11.93
N GLU A 3 -31.63 24.42 10.87
CA GLU A 3 -31.27 24.03 9.50
C GLU A 3 -29.77 23.77 9.47
N PHE A 4 -29.34 22.50 9.19
CA PHE A 4 -27.94 22.15 9.00
C PHE A 4 -27.47 22.92 7.76
N ALA A 5 -26.91 24.10 8.00
CA ALA A 5 -26.39 24.93 6.94
C ALA A 5 -25.18 24.24 6.33
N VAL A 6 -25.38 23.53 5.22
CA VAL A 6 -24.28 23.25 4.30
C VAL A 6 -23.65 24.61 3.98
N PRO A 7 -22.34 24.80 4.17
CA PRO A 7 -21.70 26.07 3.80
C PRO A 7 -22.21 26.47 2.43
N ALA A 8 -22.57 27.74 2.25
CA ALA A 8 -22.92 28.30 0.95
C ALA A 8 -21.65 28.28 0.07
N THR A 9 -21.17 27.08 -0.25
CA THR A 9 -20.25 26.89 -1.36
C THR A 9 -21.06 27.21 -2.61
N THR A 10 -20.54 28.06 -3.47
CA THR A 10 -21.11 28.49 -4.75
C THR A 10 -21.32 27.35 -5.73
N HIS A 11 -21.62 26.14 -5.22
CA HIS A 11 -21.72 24.93 -6.03
C HIS A 11 -23.19 24.69 -6.40
N SER A 12 -23.46 24.75 -7.72
CA SER A 12 -24.79 24.56 -8.31
C SER A 12 -25.09 23.12 -8.73
N GLY A 13 -24.29 22.16 -8.26
CA GLY A 13 -24.46 20.74 -8.59
C GLY A 13 -25.69 20.11 -7.91
N PRO A 14 -26.19 18.96 -8.42
CA PRO A 14 -27.31 18.26 -7.81
C PRO A 14 -26.96 17.78 -6.40
N VAL A 15 -27.98 17.70 -5.55
CA VAL A 15 -27.90 17.08 -4.22
C VAL A 15 -28.55 15.71 -4.31
N ILE A 16 -27.82 14.68 -3.91
CA ILE A 16 -28.33 13.31 -3.82
C ILE A 16 -28.30 12.82 -2.37
N GLU A 17 -29.32 12.08 -1.98
CA GLU A 17 -29.45 11.50 -0.64
C GLU A 17 -29.07 10.04 -0.67
N ARG A 18 -28.28 9.59 0.30
CA ARG A 18 -27.85 8.18 0.48
C ARG A 18 -27.79 7.85 1.98
N ASP A 19 -27.73 6.57 2.31
CA ASP A 19 -27.42 6.16 3.67
C ASP A 19 -25.93 6.39 3.99
N VAL A 20 -25.04 6.09 3.04
CA VAL A 20 -23.59 6.19 3.21
C VAL A 20 -22.92 6.84 2.00
N VAL A 21 -22.00 7.77 2.24
CA VAL A 21 -21.06 8.26 1.24
C VAL A 21 -19.67 7.72 1.49
N VAL A 22 -19.04 7.11 0.48
CA VAL A 22 -17.68 6.60 0.53
C VAL A 22 -16.79 7.51 -0.32
N ILE A 23 -15.70 8.01 0.26
CA ILE A 23 -14.74 8.90 -0.39
C ILE A 23 -13.49 8.10 -0.75
N GLY A 24 -13.32 7.83 -2.04
CA GLY A 24 -12.27 7.02 -2.62
C GLY A 24 -12.75 5.66 -3.12
N ALA A 25 -12.42 5.32 -4.38
CA ALA A 25 -12.72 4.03 -5.04
C ALA A 25 -11.47 3.13 -5.17
N GLY A 26 -10.60 3.14 -4.16
CA GLY A 26 -9.63 2.08 -3.93
C GLY A 26 -10.32 0.82 -3.41
N ILE A 27 -9.59 -0.29 -3.29
CA ILE A 27 -10.17 -1.57 -2.86
C ILE A 27 -10.92 -1.45 -1.51
N SER A 28 -10.42 -0.69 -0.55
CA SER A 28 -11.08 -0.52 0.76
C SER A 28 -12.45 0.16 0.63
N GLY A 29 -12.53 1.23 -0.18
CA GLY A 29 -13.79 1.95 -0.41
C GLY A 29 -14.79 1.12 -1.20
N LEU A 30 -14.35 0.45 -2.26
CA LEU A 30 -15.20 -0.42 -3.08
C LEU A 30 -15.71 -1.61 -2.29
N MET A 31 -14.88 -2.24 -1.44
CA MET A 31 -15.34 -3.31 -0.55
C MET A 31 -16.35 -2.83 0.47
N THR A 32 -16.11 -1.64 1.08
CA THR A 32 -17.09 -1.02 1.99
C THR A 32 -18.42 -0.81 1.28
N ALA A 33 -18.40 -0.19 0.09
CA ALA A 33 -19.61 0.07 -0.69
C ALA A 33 -20.33 -1.23 -1.07
N ARG A 34 -19.60 -2.23 -1.60
CA ARG A 34 -20.15 -3.51 -2.03
C ARG A 34 -20.88 -4.23 -0.88
N ARG A 35 -20.25 -4.33 0.30
CA ARG A 35 -20.85 -4.98 1.48
C ARG A 35 -22.05 -4.23 2.02
N LEU A 36 -22.04 -2.89 1.99
CA LEU A 36 -23.19 -2.07 2.39
C LEU A 36 -24.36 -2.20 1.42
N VAL A 37 -24.11 -2.19 0.10
CA VAL A 37 -25.16 -2.42 -0.91
C VAL A 37 -25.75 -3.82 -0.76
N GLN A 38 -24.93 -4.85 -0.55
CA GLN A 38 -25.39 -6.21 -0.25
C GLN A 38 -26.24 -6.29 1.03
N ALA A 39 -25.98 -5.42 2.02
CA ALA A 39 -26.78 -5.29 3.23
C ALA A 39 -28.06 -4.45 3.05
N GLY A 40 -28.33 -3.91 1.85
CA GLY A 40 -29.54 -3.15 1.52
C GLY A 40 -29.46 -1.64 1.74
N HIS A 41 -28.26 -1.09 2.00
CA HIS A 41 -28.06 0.35 2.15
C HIS A 41 -27.84 1.04 0.80
N SER A 42 -28.35 2.28 0.69
CA SER A 42 -28.05 3.14 -0.44
C SER A 42 -26.69 3.82 -0.25
N VAL A 43 -25.80 3.69 -1.25
CA VAL A 43 -24.41 4.15 -1.18
C VAL A 43 -24.08 5.06 -2.36
N ALA A 44 -23.19 6.04 -2.15
CA ALA A 44 -22.46 6.73 -3.22
C ALA A 44 -20.97 6.64 -2.94
N VAL A 45 -20.19 6.28 -3.96
CA VAL A 45 -18.71 6.28 -3.94
C VAL A 45 -18.24 7.46 -4.79
N LEU A 46 -17.46 8.37 -4.19
CA LEU A 46 -16.92 9.54 -4.87
C LEU A 46 -15.40 9.36 -5.06
N GLU A 47 -14.98 9.18 -6.31
CA GLU A 47 -13.56 9.00 -6.68
C GLU A 47 -13.04 10.24 -7.40
N ALA A 48 -11.91 10.74 -6.93
CA ALA A 48 -11.29 11.94 -7.50
C ALA A 48 -10.69 11.73 -8.89
N ARG A 49 -10.19 10.51 -9.16
CA ARG A 49 -9.63 10.12 -10.48
C ARG A 49 -10.74 9.71 -11.46
N ASP A 50 -10.37 9.62 -12.71
CA ASP A 50 -11.17 9.05 -13.80
C ASP A 50 -11.15 7.52 -13.85
N ARG A 51 -10.58 6.88 -12.82
CA ARG A 51 -10.40 5.44 -12.67
C ARG A 51 -10.58 4.97 -11.23
N VAL A 52 -10.97 3.73 -11.07
CA VAL A 52 -10.97 3.03 -9.78
C VAL A 52 -9.64 2.33 -9.52
N GLY A 53 -9.47 1.76 -8.33
CA GLY A 53 -8.32 0.94 -7.93
C GLY A 53 -7.32 1.64 -7.01
N GLY A 54 -7.33 2.99 -6.97
CA GLY A 54 -6.41 3.74 -6.12
C GLY A 54 -4.95 3.41 -6.43
N ARG A 55 -4.25 2.72 -5.50
CA ARG A 55 -2.85 2.29 -5.64
C ARG A 55 -2.64 1.02 -6.47
N THR A 56 -3.69 0.35 -6.94
CA THR A 56 -3.63 -0.64 -8.01
C THR A 56 -4.01 0.04 -9.32
N TRP A 57 -3.12 -0.02 -10.30
CA TRP A 57 -3.29 0.66 -11.57
C TRP A 57 -2.58 -0.11 -12.67
N SER A 58 -3.27 -0.40 -13.75
CA SER A 58 -2.77 -1.12 -14.91
C SER A 58 -3.00 -0.30 -16.17
N GLN A 59 -2.03 -0.28 -17.08
CA GLN A 59 -2.10 0.45 -18.35
C GLN A 59 -1.45 -0.31 -19.49
N ILE A 60 -1.89 -0.02 -20.71
CA ILE A 60 -1.17 -0.36 -21.95
C ILE A 60 -0.41 0.89 -22.38
N ILE A 61 0.92 0.78 -22.47
CA ILE A 61 1.82 1.84 -22.87
C ILE A 61 2.66 1.27 -24.02
N ASP A 62 2.67 1.95 -25.16
CA ASP A 62 3.38 1.53 -26.39
C ASP A 62 3.06 0.06 -26.81
N GLY A 63 1.83 -0.38 -26.55
CA GLY A 63 1.36 -1.72 -26.86
C GLY A 63 1.65 -2.78 -25.81
N GLU A 64 2.42 -2.46 -24.77
CA GLU A 64 2.80 -3.36 -23.68
C GLU A 64 1.93 -3.14 -22.44
N PHE A 65 1.62 -4.23 -21.72
CA PHE A 65 0.84 -4.19 -20.50
C PHE A 65 1.72 -3.96 -19.27
N PHE A 66 1.43 -2.90 -18.54
CA PHE A 66 2.13 -2.55 -17.30
C PHE A 66 1.17 -2.50 -16.11
N GLU A 67 1.56 -3.15 -15.02
CA GLU A 67 0.97 -2.90 -13.70
C GLU A 67 1.78 -1.81 -13.00
N ILE A 68 1.25 -0.60 -13.00
CA ILE A 68 1.89 0.62 -12.50
C ILE A 68 1.99 0.59 -10.98
N GLY A 69 0.96 0.05 -10.32
CA GLY A 69 0.83 -0.03 -8.88
C GLY A 69 1.10 -1.41 -8.30
N GLY A 70 0.42 -1.73 -7.19
CA GLY A 70 0.44 -3.03 -6.53
C GLY A 70 -0.11 -4.13 -7.45
N GLN A 71 0.53 -5.30 -7.46
CA GLN A 71 0.24 -6.34 -8.45
C GLN A 71 0.31 -7.76 -7.91
N TRP A 72 1.10 -8.02 -6.85
CA TRP A 72 1.35 -9.39 -6.37
C TRP A 72 0.41 -9.79 -5.24
N ILE A 73 0.27 -11.09 -5.13
CA ILE A 73 -0.47 -11.78 -4.09
C ILE A 73 0.52 -12.70 -3.38
N SER A 74 0.59 -12.60 -2.07
CA SER A 74 1.31 -13.56 -1.24
C SER A 74 0.38 -14.69 -0.79
N SER A 75 0.93 -15.88 -0.56
CA SER A 75 0.14 -17.09 -0.30
C SER A 75 -0.66 -17.03 1.01
N ASP A 76 -0.29 -16.15 1.94
CA ASP A 76 -0.93 -15.88 3.23
C ASP A 76 -2.02 -14.80 3.19
N GLN A 77 -2.28 -14.18 2.05
CA GLN A 77 -3.28 -13.12 1.88
C GLN A 77 -4.70 -13.69 1.65
N ASP A 78 -5.27 -14.26 2.70
CA ASP A 78 -6.53 -15.03 2.64
C ASP A 78 -7.71 -14.20 2.16
N ALA A 79 -7.92 -12.98 2.70
CA ALA A 79 -9.07 -12.15 2.37
C ALA A 79 -9.06 -11.72 0.91
N LEU A 80 -7.88 -11.44 0.34
CA LEU A 80 -7.74 -11.15 -1.08
C LEU A 80 -8.02 -12.40 -1.91
N LYS A 81 -7.48 -13.57 -1.55
CA LYS A 81 -7.70 -14.84 -2.27
C LYS A 81 -9.17 -15.24 -2.26
N ASP A 82 -9.85 -15.09 -1.13
CA ASP A 82 -11.31 -15.34 -1.02
C ASP A 82 -12.10 -14.39 -1.93
N LEU A 83 -11.72 -13.10 -1.97
CA LEU A 83 -12.33 -12.14 -2.87
C LEU A 83 -12.11 -12.49 -4.35
N LEU A 84 -10.90 -12.91 -4.73
CA LEU A 84 -10.59 -13.34 -6.09
C LEU A 84 -11.43 -14.56 -6.49
N ALA A 85 -11.60 -15.52 -5.59
CA ALA A 85 -12.47 -16.68 -5.80
C ALA A 85 -13.95 -16.25 -5.94
N GLU A 86 -14.44 -15.34 -5.07
CA GLU A 86 -15.80 -14.77 -5.13
C GLU A 86 -16.06 -14.07 -6.47
N LEU A 87 -15.07 -13.38 -7.04
CA LEU A 87 -15.15 -12.66 -8.29
C LEU A 87 -14.83 -13.54 -9.53
N GLY A 88 -14.45 -14.80 -9.33
CA GLY A 88 -14.05 -15.70 -10.42
C GLY A 88 -12.77 -15.26 -11.14
N LYS A 89 -11.84 -14.58 -10.46
CA LYS A 89 -10.57 -14.13 -11.04
C LYS A 89 -9.57 -15.27 -11.09
N GLU A 90 -8.91 -15.39 -12.24
CA GLU A 90 -7.79 -16.30 -12.41
C GLU A 90 -6.49 -15.65 -11.97
N THR A 91 -5.57 -16.47 -11.45
CA THR A 91 -4.21 -16.06 -11.06
C THR A 91 -3.19 -16.90 -11.80
N PHE A 92 -1.95 -16.42 -11.86
CA PHE A 92 -0.80 -17.16 -12.36
C PHE A 92 0.42 -16.90 -11.48
N ARG A 93 1.28 -17.92 -11.35
CA ARG A 93 2.50 -17.82 -10.57
C ARG A 93 3.58 -17.03 -11.30
N ARG A 94 4.36 -16.29 -10.53
CA ARG A 94 5.58 -15.66 -11.01
C ARG A 94 6.59 -16.72 -11.44
N TYR A 95 7.35 -16.47 -12.51
CA TYR A 95 8.47 -17.33 -12.90
C TYR A 95 9.60 -17.27 -11.86
N ARG A 96 10.16 -18.41 -11.48
CA ARG A 96 11.20 -18.55 -10.43
C ARG A 96 12.27 -19.58 -10.73
N GLU A 97 12.23 -20.21 -11.91
CA GLU A 97 13.20 -21.25 -12.24
C GLU A 97 14.58 -20.65 -12.53
N GLY A 98 15.62 -21.29 -12.05
CA GLY A 98 17.01 -20.86 -12.23
C GLY A 98 17.62 -20.18 -11.00
N ASN A 99 18.83 -19.66 -11.17
CA ASN A 99 19.57 -18.98 -10.10
C ASN A 99 19.07 -17.55 -9.90
N SER A 100 19.05 -17.09 -8.66
CA SER A 100 18.92 -15.69 -8.29
C SER A 100 20.30 -15.00 -8.31
N VAL A 101 20.30 -13.66 -8.37
CA VAL A 101 21.55 -12.87 -8.41
C VAL A 101 21.67 -12.03 -7.16
N TYR A 102 22.83 -12.02 -6.54
CA TYR A 102 23.19 -11.14 -5.45
C TYR A 102 24.42 -10.29 -5.80
N ILE A 103 24.32 -8.97 -5.57
CA ILE A 103 25.45 -8.05 -5.71
C ILE A 103 25.76 -7.53 -4.30
N GLY A 104 26.84 -8.03 -3.73
CA GLY A 104 27.26 -7.73 -2.36
C GLY A 104 27.83 -6.31 -2.19
N GLN A 105 28.25 -5.99 -0.96
CA GLN A 105 28.91 -4.71 -0.66
C GLN A 105 30.24 -4.52 -1.40
N ASP A 106 30.90 -5.61 -1.75
CA ASP A 106 32.13 -5.64 -2.55
C ASP A 106 31.90 -5.32 -4.04
N GLY A 107 30.64 -5.19 -4.46
CA GLY A 107 30.22 -4.98 -5.84
C GLY A 107 30.31 -6.24 -6.71
N GLU A 108 30.66 -7.40 -6.14
CA GLU A 108 30.75 -8.65 -6.90
C GLU A 108 29.35 -9.25 -7.11
N ARG A 109 29.09 -9.62 -8.37
CA ARG A 109 27.87 -10.33 -8.78
C ARG A 109 28.06 -11.83 -8.53
N ARG A 110 27.16 -12.43 -7.77
CA ARG A 110 27.12 -13.85 -7.45
C ARG A 110 25.77 -14.44 -7.81
N GLU A 111 25.77 -15.64 -8.38
CA GLU A 111 24.54 -16.42 -8.59
C GLU A 111 24.36 -17.38 -7.42
N PHE A 112 23.09 -17.57 -7.02
CA PHE A 112 22.79 -18.43 -5.87
C PHE A 112 21.39 -19.05 -5.97
N THR A 113 21.21 -20.11 -5.18
CA THR A 113 19.91 -20.72 -4.85
C THR A 113 19.89 -20.95 -3.34
N GLY A 114 18.75 -20.72 -2.69
CA GLY A 114 18.64 -20.80 -1.22
C GLY A 114 19.21 -19.57 -0.52
N ASP A 115 20.12 -19.78 0.45
CA ASP A 115 20.66 -18.69 1.28
C ASP A 115 21.50 -17.68 0.48
N PHE A 116 21.57 -16.44 0.96
CA PHE A 116 22.43 -15.42 0.35
C PHE A 116 23.89 -15.86 0.30
N PRO A 117 24.60 -15.60 -0.80
CA PRO A 117 26.00 -16.00 -0.98
C PRO A 117 26.95 -15.02 -0.26
N VAL A 118 26.81 -14.92 1.05
CA VAL A 118 27.62 -14.12 1.98
C VAL A 118 28.44 -15.02 2.89
N PRO A 119 29.49 -14.52 3.58
CA PRO A 119 30.22 -15.31 4.55
C PRO A 119 29.33 -15.95 5.60
N GLU A 120 29.65 -17.15 6.05
CA GLU A 120 28.89 -17.90 7.06
C GLU A 120 28.64 -17.08 8.33
N ALA A 121 29.63 -16.29 8.77
CA ALA A 121 29.48 -15.40 9.92
C ALA A 121 28.41 -14.32 9.70
N THR A 122 28.33 -13.75 8.49
CA THR A 122 27.31 -12.79 8.09
C THR A 122 25.92 -13.46 8.06
N LEU A 123 25.82 -14.66 7.48
CA LEU A 123 24.55 -15.41 7.45
C LEU A 123 24.05 -15.71 8.87
N GLN A 124 24.92 -16.07 9.79
CA GLN A 124 24.58 -16.28 11.20
C GLN A 124 24.03 -14.99 11.84
N GLN A 125 24.63 -13.82 11.52
CA GLN A 125 24.13 -12.53 11.99
C GLN A 125 22.76 -12.16 11.39
N VAL A 126 22.54 -12.46 10.10
CA VAL A 126 21.22 -12.31 9.46
C VAL A 126 20.17 -13.13 10.21
N ASN A 127 20.44 -14.41 10.45
CA ASN A 127 19.52 -15.30 11.14
C ASN A 127 19.25 -14.86 12.60
N GLN A 128 20.27 -14.36 13.30
CA GLN A 128 20.12 -13.81 14.66
C GLN A 128 19.22 -12.58 14.66
N LEU A 129 19.40 -11.65 13.72
CA LEU A 129 18.55 -10.46 13.60
C LEU A 129 17.10 -10.83 13.28
N ILE A 130 16.87 -11.76 12.33
CA ILE A 130 15.52 -12.24 11.99
C ILE A 130 14.84 -12.88 13.20
N HIS A 131 15.55 -13.76 13.92
CA HIS A 131 15.02 -14.39 15.12
C HIS A 131 14.66 -13.39 16.22
N ALA A 132 15.49 -12.37 16.43
CA ALA A 132 15.20 -11.32 17.40
C ALA A 132 13.99 -10.48 16.99
N LEU A 133 13.84 -10.17 15.71
CA LEU A 133 12.68 -9.45 15.16
C LEU A 133 11.39 -10.28 15.30
N ASP A 134 11.43 -11.56 14.96
CA ASP A 134 10.28 -12.45 15.10
C ASP A 134 9.85 -12.61 16.56
N SER A 135 10.83 -12.72 17.47
CA SER A 135 10.54 -12.81 18.91
C SER A 135 9.81 -11.56 19.42
N LEU A 136 10.26 -10.38 19.01
CA LEU A 136 9.59 -9.12 19.36
C LEU A 136 8.21 -8.98 18.68
N ALA A 137 8.11 -9.34 17.40
CA ALA A 137 6.86 -9.23 16.65
C ALA A 137 5.78 -10.18 17.16
N ALA A 138 6.16 -11.35 17.68
CA ALA A 138 5.24 -12.31 18.26
C ALA A 138 4.51 -11.80 19.53
N GLU A 139 5.04 -10.75 20.17
CA GLU A 139 4.42 -10.10 21.33
C GLU A 139 3.45 -8.97 20.91
N ILE A 140 3.43 -8.60 19.63
CA ILE A 140 2.63 -7.49 19.10
C ILE A 140 1.28 -8.01 18.54
N ASP A 141 0.18 -7.49 19.07
CA ASP A 141 -1.09 -7.57 18.38
C ASP A 141 -1.11 -6.55 17.22
N ALA A 142 -1.09 -7.04 15.98
CA ALA A 142 -1.10 -6.19 14.79
C ALA A 142 -2.32 -5.26 14.72
N ALA A 143 -3.45 -5.61 15.33
CA ALA A 143 -4.63 -4.75 15.38
C ALA A 143 -4.47 -3.58 16.36
N THR A 144 -3.66 -3.75 17.41
CA THR A 144 -3.52 -2.78 18.50
C THR A 144 -2.06 -2.65 19.00
N PRO A 145 -1.07 -2.41 18.12
CA PRO A 145 0.35 -2.44 18.50
C PRO A 145 0.72 -1.41 19.58
N TRP A 146 -0.04 -0.32 19.68
CA TRP A 146 0.11 0.70 20.73
C TRP A 146 -0.25 0.23 22.13
N GLN A 147 -0.90 -0.94 22.28
CA GLN A 147 -1.23 -1.53 23.58
C GLN A 147 -0.11 -2.40 24.16
N HIS A 148 0.95 -2.66 23.39
CA HIS A 148 2.10 -3.39 23.90
C HIS A 148 2.72 -2.67 25.11
N PRO A 149 3.10 -3.36 26.20
CA PRO A 149 3.62 -2.72 27.43
C PRO A 149 4.79 -1.77 27.20
N HIS A 150 5.65 -2.08 26.23
CA HIS A 150 6.81 -1.29 25.84
C HIS A 150 6.62 -0.49 24.54
N ALA A 151 5.38 -0.27 24.12
CA ALA A 151 5.09 0.41 22.84
C ALA A 151 5.78 1.76 22.71
N ALA A 152 5.74 2.60 23.76
CA ALA A 152 6.36 3.91 23.74
C ALA A 152 7.89 3.86 23.64
N GLU A 153 8.54 2.86 24.25
CA GLU A 153 9.98 2.64 24.19
C GLU A 153 10.40 2.18 22.81
N LEU A 154 9.70 1.17 22.26
CA LEU A 154 9.96 0.63 20.92
C LEU A 154 9.68 1.66 19.82
N ASP A 155 8.68 2.52 20.03
CA ASP A 155 8.33 3.57 19.06
C ASP A 155 9.28 4.78 19.11
N ALA A 156 10.06 4.93 20.18
CA ALA A 156 11.09 5.97 20.29
C ALA A 156 12.42 5.58 19.62
N ILE A 157 12.63 4.32 19.30
CA ILE A 157 13.89 3.82 18.72
C ILE A 157 13.77 3.75 17.20
N PRO A 158 14.61 4.47 16.41
CA PRO A 158 14.70 4.27 14.97
C PRO A 158 15.11 2.83 14.63
N PHE A 159 14.51 2.24 13.60
CA PHE A 159 14.82 0.86 13.22
C PHE A 159 16.30 0.67 12.86
N ALA A 160 16.93 1.65 12.19
CA ALA A 160 18.37 1.64 11.93
C ALA A 160 19.21 1.56 13.21
N THR A 161 18.80 2.26 14.27
CA THR A 161 19.51 2.24 15.56
C THR A 161 19.37 0.86 16.22
N TRP A 162 18.18 0.25 16.13
CA TRP A 162 17.97 -1.09 16.65
C TRP A 162 18.86 -2.13 15.93
N LEU A 163 18.91 -2.09 14.57
CA LEU A 163 19.78 -2.96 13.79
C LEU A 163 21.25 -2.81 14.20
N ALA A 164 21.74 -1.57 14.34
CA ALA A 164 23.12 -1.29 14.75
C ALA A 164 23.44 -1.76 16.17
N SER A 165 22.44 -1.79 17.07
CA SER A 165 22.60 -2.26 18.46
C SER A 165 22.57 -3.78 18.58
N ASN A 166 22.10 -4.50 17.55
CA ASN A 166 21.92 -5.96 17.59
C ASN A 166 22.88 -6.73 16.67
N SER A 167 23.65 -6.04 15.83
CA SER A 167 24.70 -6.66 15.01
C SER A 167 25.76 -5.63 14.63
N ASP A 168 27.02 -6.01 14.68
CA ASP A 168 28.15 -5.22 14.16
C ASP A 168 28.40 -5.50 12.65
N ASP A 169 27.80 -6.53 12.08
CA ASP A 169 27.95 -6.89 10.66
C ASP A 169 27.07 -5.97 9.79
N GLU A 170 27.73 -5.10 9.01
CA GLU A 170 27.05 -4.13 8.15
C GLU A 170 26.21 -4.80 7.04
N GLU A 171 26.74 -5.88 6.44
CA GLU A 171 26.04 -6.62 5.39
C GLU A 171 24.77 -7.29 5.92
N ALA A 172 24.85 -7.92 7.10
CA ALA A 172 23.69 -8.50 7.76
C ALA A 172 22.61 -7.46 8.06
N ARG A 173 23.01 -6.28 8.59
CA ARG A 173 22.07 -5.18 8.83
C ARG A 173 21.42 -4.67 7.55
N ARG A 174 22.17 -4.61 6.44
CA ARG A 174 21.63 -4.19 5.14
C ARG A 174 20.64 -5.19 4.57
N ILE A 175 20.97 -6.49 4.62
CA ILE A 175 20.07 -7.56 4.15
C ILE A 175 18.73 -7.49 4.91
N VAL A 176 18.78 -7.53 6.24
CA VAL A 176 17.55 -7.53 7.07
C VAL A 176 16.82 -6.19 6.97
N GLY A 177 17.56 -5.08 7.03
CA GLY A 177 17.00 -3.74 6.92
C GLY A 177 16.32 -3.49 5.59
N HIS A 178 16.84 -4.03 4.50
CA HIS A 178 16.29 -3.88 3.17
C HIS A 178 14.84 -4.37 3.08
N TYR A 179 14.55 -5.58 3.57
CA TYR A 179 13.21 -6.16 3.48
C TYR A 179 12.13 -5.31 4.14
N ILE A 180 12.42 -4.71 5.28
CA ILE A 180 11.45 -3.85 6.00
C ILE A 180 11.48 -2.41 5.45
N ALA A 181 12.66 -1.83 5.28
CA ALA A 181 12.77 -0.40 4.93
C ALA A 181 12.47 -0.15 3.44
N ALA A 182 13.22 -0.78 2.55
CA ALA A 182 13.05 -0.61 1.11
C ALA A 182 11.88 -1.44 0.57
N GLY A 183 11.79 -2.71 0.95
CA GLY A 183 10.79 -3.66 0.45
C GLY A 183 9.37 -3.36 0.91
N MET A 184 9.16 -2.92 2.16
CA MET A 184 7.82 -2.71 2.71
C MET A 184 7.46 -1.22 2.86
N PHE A 185 8.29 -0.44 3.56
CA PHE A 185 7.97 0.98 3.82
C PHE A 185 8.40 1.93 2.72
N THR A 186 9.33 1.52 1.87
CA THR A 186 9.96 2.38 0.84
C THR A 186 10.54 3.67 1.44
N LYS A 187 11.06 3.56 2.65
CA LYS A 187 11.63 4.62 3.47
C LYS A 187 13.02 4.22 4.00
N PRO A 188 13.90 5.17 4.27
CA PRO A 188 15.13 4.88 4.98
C PRO A 188 14.85 4.28 6.36
N SER A 189 15.65 3.30 6.80
CA SER A 189 15.47 2.60 8.08
C SER A 189 15.58 3.48 9.33
N HIS A 190 16.12 4.70 9.19
CA HIS A 190 16.19 5.69 10.28
C HIS A 190 14.91 6.54 10.41
N SER A 191 13.97 6.47 9.45
CA SER A 191 12.79 7.35 9.41
C SER A 191 11.53 6.75 10.04
N PHE A 192 11.57 5.51 10.49
CA PHE A 192 10.47 4.84 11.20
C PHE A 192 11.00 4.05 12.41
N SER A 193 10.09 3.70 13.31
CA SER A 193 10.44 3.10 14.60
C SER A 193 10.50 1.57 14.54
N VAL A 194 11.10 0.98 15.58
CA VAL A 194 11.07 -0.47 15.85
C VAL A 194 9.63 -0.96 15.98
N LEU A 195 8.75 -0.25 16.71
CA LEU A 195 7.35 -0.64 16.84
C LEU A 195 6.65 -0.70 15.48
N GLN A 196 6.96 0.23 14.56
CA GLN A 196 6.42 0.24 13.23
C GLN A 196 6.90 -0.97 12.39
N ALA A 197 8.20 -1.33 12.52
CA ALA A 197 8.76 -2.52 11.91
C ALA A 197 8.10 -3.80 12.47
N MET A 198 7.88 -3.87 13.78
CA MET A 198 7.19 -4.99 14.43
C MET A 198 5.73 -5.14 13.94
N LEU A 199 5.02 -4.03 13.78
CA LEU A 199 3.67 -4.06 13.19
C LEU A 199 3.68 -4.69 11.80
N MET A 200 4.64 -4.34 10.94
CA MET A 200 4.77 -4.91 9.61
C MET A 200 4.97 -6.42 9.67
N ILE A 201 5.89 -6.89 10.51
CA ILE A 201 6.19 -8.32 10.66
C ILE A 201 4.98 -9.07 11.25
N ALA A 202 4.37 -8.55 12.32
CA ALA A 202 3.20 -9.14 12.96
C ALA A 202 1.99 -9.19 12.02
N SER A 203 1.86 -8.20 11.12
CA SER A 203 0.78 -8.15 10.13
C SER A 203 0.85 -9.26 9.09
N ALA A 204 2.05 -9.77 8.80
CA ALA A 204 2.33 -10.92 7.95
C ALA A 204 2.47 -12.24 8.74
N GLY A 205 2.41 -12.17 10.08
CA GLY A 205 2.58 -13.31 10.99
C GLY A 205 4.01 -13.51 11.47
N LYS A 206 5.00 -13.43 10.59
CA LYS A 206 6.43 -13.51 10.92
C LYS A 206 7.31 -12.95 9.79
N PHE A 207 8.59 -12.69 10.08
CA PHE A 207 9.53 -12.12 9.13
C PHE A 207 9.75 -13.02 7.90
N GLU A 208 9.76 -14.35 8.09
CA GLU A 208 9.91 -15.30 7.00
C GLU A 208 8.86 -15.10 5.89
N HIS A 209 7.63 -14.73 6.23
CA HIS A 209 6.58 -14.44 5.24
C HIS A 209 6.88 -13.21 4.37
N LEU A 210 7.79 -12.36 4.82
CA LEU A 210 8.25 -11.18 4.07
C LEU A 210 9.47 -11.45 3.18
N ILE A 211 10.06 -12.67 3.26
CA ILE A 211 11.28 -13.02 2.53
C ILE A 211 11.19 -14.34 1.77
N ASP A 212 10.34 -15.28 2.20
CA ASP A 212 10.23 -16.60 1.59
C ASP A 212 9.60 -16.50 0.20
N GLU A 213 10.35 -16.92 -0.81
CA GLU A 213 9.88 -16.93 -2.20
C GLU A 213 8.67 -17.85 -2.41
N GLY A 214 8.42 -18.84 -1.56
CA GLY A 214 7.24 -19.69 -1.58
C GLY A 214 5.98 -18.99 -1.07
N ILE A 215 6.13 -17.88 -0.37
CA ILE A 215 5.05 -17.11 0.26
C ILE A 215 4.90 -15.74 -0.39
N LEU A 216 5.99 -14.95 -0.40
CA LEU A 216 6.01 -13.57 -0.86
C LEU A 216 5.94 -13.48 -2.38
N LEU A 217 5.11 -12.56 -2.90
CA LEU A 217 5.00 -12.23 -4.33
C LEU A 217 4.77 -13.48 -5.22
N ASP A 218 3.92 -14.42 -4.75
CA ASP A 218 3.75 -15.73 -5.37
C ASP A 218 2.97 -15.66 -6.68
N GLU A 219 1.85 -14.96 -6.66
CA GLU A 219 0.91 -14.93 -7.78
C GLU A 219 0.59 -13.51 -8.25
N ARG A 220 0.03 -13.43 -9.46
CA ARG A 220 -0.53 -12.21 -10.05
C ARG A 220 -1.92 -12.49 -10.59
N VAL A 221 -2.80 -11.48 -10.62
CA VAL A 221 -4.13 -11.58 -11.23
C VAL A 221 -4.01 -11.54 -12.75
N ALA A 222 -4.65 -12.47 -13.44
CA ALA A 222 -4.80 -12.40 -14.89
C ALA A 222 -5.61 -11.15 -15.27
N GLY A 223 -5.05 -10.31 -16.13
CA GLY A 223 -5.60 -9.00 -16.46
C GLY A 223 -5.25 -7.88 -15.47
N GLY A 224 -4.38 -8.15 -14.49
CA GLY A 224 -3.84 -7.19 -13.53
C GLY A 224 -4.70 -6.97 -12.30
N MET A 225 -4.08 -6.54 -11.21
CA MET A 225 -4.73 -6.34 -9.91
C MET A 225 -5.84 -5.27 -9.97
N GLN A 226 -5.72 -4.24 -10.79
CA GLN A 226 -6.77 -3.22 -10.94
C GLN A 226 -8.09 -3.81 -11.42
N SER A 227 -8.06 -4.90 -12.20
CA SER A 227 -9.26 -5.55 -12.72
C SER A 227 -10.22 -6.04 -11.63
N VAL A 228 -9.72 -6.28 -10.42
CA VAL A 228 -10.53 -6.61 -9.24
C VAL A 228 -11.40 -5.42 -8.84
N SER A 229 -10.79 -4.24 -8.73
CA SER A 229 -11.51 -3.00 -8.42
C SER A 229 -12.48 -2.59 -9.53
N GLN A 230 -12.09 -2.79 -10.79
CA GLN A 230 -12.97 -2.53 -11.94
C GLN A 230 -14.23 -3.39 -11.90
N GLN A 231 -14.07 -4.70 -11.67
CA GLN A 231 -15.23 -5.60 -11.59
C GLN A 231 -16.19 -5.23 -10.46
N ILE A 232 -15.67 -4.89 -9.27
CA ILE A 232 -16.51 -4.43 -8.16
C ILE A 232 -17.25 -3.12 -8.52
N ALA A 233 -16.58 -2.19 -9.18
CA ALA A 233 -17.20 -0.94 -9.61
C ALA A 233 -18.28 -1.17 -10.68
N ASP A 234 -18.06 -2.10 -11.62
CA ASP A 234 -19.04 -2.50 -12.63
C ASP A 234 -20.28 -3.17 -12.00
N GLU A 235 -20.08 -4.05 -10.99
CA GLU A 235 -21.16 -4.64 -10.21
C GLU A 235 -22.02 -3.59 -9.46
N LEU A 236 -21.37 -2.55 -8.91
CA LEU A 236 -22.03 -1.45 -8.21
C LEU A 236 -22.77 -0.50 -9.17
N GLY A 237 -22.24 -0.30 -10.35
CA GLY A 237 -22.78 0.53 -11.41
C GLY A 237 -22.54 2.04 -11.26
N PRO A 238 -22.84 2.82 -12.32
CA PRO A 238 -22.54 4.26 -12.38
C PRO A 238 -23.43 5.11 -11.48
N ASP A 239 -24.57 4.60 -11.00
CA ASP A 239 -25.42 5.28 -10.04
C ASP A 239 -24.83 5.27 -8.62
N VAL A 240 -23.85 4.40 -8.37
CA VAL A 240 -23.15 4.27 -7.10
C VAL A 240 -21.75 4.84 -7.19
N VAL A 241 -20.98 4.54 -8.26
CA VAL A 241 -19.57 4.94 -8.40
C VAL A 241 -19.47 6.16 -9.31
N HIS A 242 -19.08 7.29 -8.75
CA HIS A 242 -18.89 8.55 -9.45
C HIS A 242 -17.40 8.86 -9.58
N LEU A 243 -16.88 8.73 -10.81
CA LEU A 243 -15.48 9.06 -11.13
C LEU A 243 -15.31 10.57 -11.35
N SER A 244 -14.07 11.03 -11.36
CA SER A 244 -13.67 12.43 -11.54
C SER A 244 -14.41 13.39 -10.57
N THR A 245 -14.77 12.88 -9.39
CA THR A 245 -15.62 13.54 -8.41
C THR A 245 -14.85 13.74 -7.11
N ARG A 246 -13.96 14.72 -7.09
CA ARG A 246 -13.14 15.05 -5.93
C ARG A 246 -13.95 15.70 -4.82
N VAL A 247 -13.98 15.11 -3.63
CA VAL A 247 -14.54 15.73 -2.42
C VAL A 247 -13.54 16.76 -1.89
N ARG A 248 -14.01 18.01 -1.71
CA ARG A 248 -13.22 19.11 -1.16
C ARG A 248 -13.64 19.49 0.25
N HIS A 249 -14.93 19.35 0.56
CA HIS A 249 -15.48 19.70 1.86
C HIS A 249 -16.33 18.56 2.40
N LEU A 250 -16.24 18.34 3.69
CA LEU A 250 -17.08 17.38 4.42
C LEU A 250 -17.71 18.10 5.62
N ALA A 251 -18.96 18.53 5.44
CA ALA A 251 -19.74 19.06 6.54
C ALA A 251 -20.38 17.90 7.32
N TRP A 252 -20.41 17.97 8.65
CA TRP A 252 -20.95 16.90 9.47
C TRP A 252 -21.57 17.42 10.78
N SER A 253 -22.54 16.68 11.30
CA SER A 253 -23.05 16.89 12.65
C SER A 253 -23.15 15.55 13.36
N ASP A 254 -22.79 15.56 14.63
CA ASP A 254 -23.01 14.43 15.51
C ASP A 254 -24.22 14.76 16.39
N ALA A 255 -25.26 13.97 16.25
CA ALA A 255 -26.52 14.25 16.90
C ALA A 255 -26.50 13.74 18.36
N GLY A 256 -25.85 14.49 19.22
CA GLY A 256 -25.86 14.26 20.68
C GLY A 256 -27.20 14.45 21.36
N ASP A 257 -28.25 14.89 20.62
CA ASP A 257 -29.61 15.21 21.12
C ASP A 257 -30.69 14.23 20.64
N GLY A 258 -30.29 13.07 20.08
CA GLY A 258 -31.22 12.07 19.54
C GLY A 258 -31.68 12.35 18.09
N SER A 259 -31.21 13.43 17.45
CA SER A 259 -31.40 13.65 16.01
C SER A 259 -30.47 12.72 15.20
N PRO A 260 -30.80 12.32 13.96
CA PRO A 260 -29.90 11.53 13.15
C PRO A 260 -28.62 12.31 12.79
N SER A 261 -27.46 11.69 12.91
CA SER A 261 -26.20 12.24 12.38
C SER A 261 -26.30 12.44 10.88
N ILE A 262 -25.72 13.52 10.38
CA ILE A 262 -25.77 13.89 8.97
C ILE A 262 -24.38 14.29 8.51
N VAL A 263 -24.01 13.85 7.30
CA VAL A 263 -22.83 14.34 6.58
C VAL A 263 -23.23 14.90 5.23
N ALA A 264 -22.47 15.87 4.74
CA ALA A 264 -22.58 16.37 3.38
C ALA A 264 -21.18 16.39 2.76
N ALA A 265 -20.93 15.48 1.83
CA ALA A 265 -19.70 15.43 1.03
C ALA A 265 -19.91 16.31 -0.21
N VAL A 266 -19.12 17.38 -0.31
CA VAL A 266 -19.24 18.37 -1.38
C VAL A 266 -18.08 18.22 -2.34
N SER A 267 -18.39 17.97 -3.60
CA SER A 267 -17.46 17.94 -4.73
C SER A 267 -17.75 19.07 -5.72
N ASP A 268 -16.94 19.19 -6.75
CA ASP A 268 -17.17 20.15 -7.84
C ASP A 268 -18.36 19.77 -8.74
N GLN A 269 -18.91 18.56 -8.62
CA GLN A 269 -19.97 18.03 -9.49
C GLN A 269 -21.29 17.74 -8.75
N VAL A 270 -21.22 17.25 -7.53
CA VAL A 270 -22.36 16.77 -6.76
C VAL A 270 -22.14 16.99 -5.26
N THR A 271 -23.22 17.22 -4.55
CA THR A 271 -23.25 17.13 -3.09
C THR A 271 -23.99 15.87 -2.68
N VAL A 272 -23.35 15.00 -1.91
CA VAL A 272 -23.99 13.81 -1.33
C VAL A 272 -24.30 14.07 0.12
N ARG A 273 -25.59 14.04 0.50
CA ARG A 273 -26.03 14.01 1.89
C ARG A 273 -26.23 12.57 2.33
N ALA A 274 -25.68 12.21 3.49
CA ALA A 274 -25.77 10.85 4.00
C ALA A 274 -25.83 10.82 5.53
N ARG A 275 -26.14 9.66 6.09
CA ARG A 275 -26.14 9.43 7.55
C ARG A 275 -24.70 9.27 8.07
N CYS A 276 -23.81 8.74 7.27
CA CYS A 276 -22.38 8.67 7.59
C CYS A 276 -21.50 8.75 6.35
N ALA A 277 -20.22 9.07 6.57
CA ALA A 277 -19.18 9.10 5.54
C ALA A 277 -18.07 8.09 5.87
N VAL A 278 -17.44 7.55 4.83
CA VAL A 278 -16.21 6.73 4.93
C VAL A 278 -15.09 7.43 4.19
N LEU A 279 -14.00 7.75 4.89
CA LEU A 279 -12.75 8.20 4.27
C LEU A 279 -11.93 6.97 3.88
N ALA A 280 -12.06 6.53 2.62
CA ALA A 280 -11.34 5.39 2.05
C ALA A 280 -10.15 5.84 1.19
N ILE A 281 -9.45 6.86 1.65
CA ILE A 281 -8.26 7.45 1.05
C ILE A 281 -7.04 7.23 1.96
N PRO A 282 -5.80 7.38 1.46
CA PRO A 282 -4.62 7.27 2.31
C PRO A 282 -4.59 8.31 3.44
N PRO A 283 -4.13 7.95 4.66
CA PRO A 283 -4.17 8.84 5.83
C PRO A 283 -3.43 10.17 5.66
N ASN A 284 -2.34 10.20 4.90
CA ASN A 284 -1.60 11.42 4.59
C ASN A 284 -2.41 12.44 3.77
N LEU A 285 -3.57 12.05 3.24
CA LEU A 285 -4.48 12.92 2.48
C LEU A 285 -5.70 13.39 3.28
N TYR A 286 -5.93 12.91 4.50
CA TYR A 286 -7.09 13.35 5.29
C TYR A 286 -7.14 14.86 5.48
N SER A 287 -5.99 15.52 5.63
CA SER A 287 -5.89 16.98 5.75
C SER A 287 -6.15 17.76 4.46
N THR A 288 -6.35 17.08 3.32
CA THR A 288 -6.69 17.74 2.05
C THR A 288 -8.19 18.02 1.88
N ILE A 289 -9.00 17.53 2.80
CA ILE A 289 -10.45 17.80 2.88
C ILE A 289 -10.70 18.83 3.97
N ASP A 290 -11.53 19.82 3.66
CA ASP A 290 -11.98 20.82 4.62
C ASP A 290 -13.16 20.26 5.42
N TYR A 291 -13.02 20.16 6.74
CA TYR A 291 -14.05 19.62 7.63
C TYR A 291 -14.81 20.73 8.33
N GLN A 292 -16.15 20.63 8.36
CA GLN A 292 -17.00 21.56 9.10
C GLN A 292 -18.07 20.82 9.94
N PRO A 293 -17.99 20.89 11.28
CA PRO A 293 -16.92 21.52 12.06
C PRO A 293 -15.56 20.84 11.83
N PRO A 294 -14.44 21.48 12.22
CA PRO A 294 -13.13 20.85 12.16
C PRO A 294 -13.12 19.53 12.95
N LEU A 295 -12.33 18.54 12.47
CA LEU A 295 -12.10 17.32 13.25
C LEU A 295 -11.53 17.66 14.63
N PRO A 296 -11.71 16.81 15.66
CA PRO A 296 -11.09 17.01 16.97
C PRO A 296 -9.59 17.29 16.85
N ARG A 297 -9.09 18.25 17.64
CA ARG A 297 -7.68 18.69 17.57
C ARG A 297 -6.67 17.55 17.58
N ILE A 298 -6.90 16.54 18.42
CA ILE A 298 -6.00 15.39 18.53
C ILE A 298 -5.98 14.56 17.25
N GLN A 299 -7.12 14.41 16.58
CA GLN A 299 -7.23 13.72 15.30
C GLN A 299 -6.47 14.47 14.20
N GLN A 300 -6.61 15.80 14.12
CA GLN A 300 -5.88 16.62 13.17
C GLN A 300 -4.36 16.51 13.36
N VAL A 301 -3.90 16.54 14.62
CA VAL A 301 -2.47 16.36 14.94
C VAL A 301 -1.98 14.98 14.52
N SER A 302 -2.76 13.92 14.79
CA SER A 302 -2.36 12.55 14.42
C SER A 302 -2.16 12.38 12.91
N HIS A 303 -3.03 12.99 12.09
CA HIS A 303 -2.93 12.91 10.63
C HIS A 303 -1.65 13.57 10.04
N GLN A 304 -1.02 14.49 10.78
CA GLN A 304 0.24 15.13 10.38
C GLN A 304 1.48 14.24 10.58
N HIS A 305 1.32 13.13 11.29
CA HIS A 305 2.41 12.21 11.63
C HIS A 305 2.42 10.93 10.78
N GLN A 306 1.69 10.93 9.68
CA GLN A 306 1.68 9.83 8.72
C GLN A 306 2.15 10.33 7.35
N SER A 307 3.06 9.59 6.73
CA SER A 307 3.60 9.94 5.42
C SER A 307 3.83 8.71 4.58
N MET A 308 3.72 8.87 3.25
CA MET A 308 4.11 7.84 2.28
C MET A 308 5.63 7.69 2.23
N GLY A 309 6.08 6.54 1.74
CA GLY A 309 7.44 6.34 1.27
C GLY A 309 7.61 6.83 -0.17
N LEU A 310 8.83 6.70 -0.69
CA LEU A 310 9.17 7.01 -2.07
C LEU A 310 9.80 5.79 -2.73
N VAL A 311 9.29 5.40 -3.89
CA VAL A 311 9.79 4.28 -4.68
C VAL A 311 9.60 4.53 -6.17
N ILE A 312 10.58 4.13 -6.96
CA ILE A 312 10.46 4.00 -8.41
C ILE A 312 10.29 2.51 -8.72
N LYS A 313 9.15 2.15 -9.28
CA LYS A 313 8.94 0.85 -9.89
C LYS A 313 9.36 0.95 -11.34
N ALA A 314 10.53 0.43 -11.66
CA ALA A 314 11.09 0.41 -13.00
C ALA A 314 10.70 -0.90 -13.69
N GLN A 315 10.10 -0.82 -14.88
CA GLN A 315 9.74 -1.99 -15.66
C GLN A 315 10.38 -1.87 -17.05
N ALA A 316 11.07 -2.92 -17.47
CA ALA A 316 11.75 -2.99 -18.76
C ALA A 316 11.27 -4.22 -19.53
N VAL A 317 10.77 -4.01 -20.74
CA VAL A 317 10.24 -5.04 -21.63
C VAL A 317 11.29 -5.39 -22.68
N TYR A 318 11.51 -6.67 -22.92
CA TYR A 318 12.50 -7.22 -23.85
C TYR A 318 11.82 -8.16 -24.85
N GLU A 319 12.41 -8.34 -26.00
CA GLU A 319 11.88 -9.22 -27.07
C GLU A 319 11.67 -10.67 -26.59
N THR A 320 12.52 -11.12 -25.68
CA THR A 320 12.39 -12.42 -25.00
C THR A 320 12.87 -12.30 -23.55
N PRO A 321 12.47 -13.19 -22.64
CA PRO A 321 13.03 -13.24 -21.28
C PRO A 321 14.44 -13.84 -21.29
N PHE A 322 15.43 -13.13 -21.86
CA PHE A 322 16.78 -13.60 -22.16
C PHE A 322 17.52 -14.17 -20.92
N TRP A 323 17.26 -13.64 -19.72
CA TRP A 323 17.86 -14.15 -18.48
C TRP A 323 17.52 -15.61 -18.21
N ARG A 324 16.35 -16.09 -18.66
CA ARG A 324 15.95 -17.49 -18.51
C ARG A 324 16.84 -18.40 -19.36
N ALA A 325 17.26 -17.95 -20.55
CA ALA A 325 18.20 -18.69 -21.39
C ALA A 325 19.60 -18.80 -20.76
N HIS A 326 19.93 -17.88 -19.85
CA HIS A 326 21.17 -17.92 -19.06
C HIS A 326 21.03 -18.69 -17.74
N GLY A 327 19.91 -19.38 -17.50
CA GLY A 327 19.66 -20.15 -16.29
C GLY A 327 19.31 -19.29 -15.06
N LEU A 328 18.84 -18.04 -15.28
CA LEU A 328 18.50 -17.11 -14.20
C LEU A 328 17.00 -17.01 -14.00
N SER A 329 16.58 -16.90 -12.74
CA SER A 329 15.16 -16.75 -12.34
C SER A 329 14.58 -15.36 -12.64
N GLY A 330 15.43 -14.38 -12.95
CA GLY A 330 15.05 -12.98 -13.02
C GLY A 330 14.91 -12.31 -11.65
N THR A 331 15.17 -13.05 -10.54
CA THR A 331 15.23 -12.49 -9.18
C THR A 331 16.65 -12.03 -8.86
N GLY A 332 16.78 -10.87 -8.21
CA GLY A 332 18.05 -10.39 -7.74
C GLY A 332 17.94 -9.36 -6.63
N PHE A 333 18.98 -9.29 -5.82
CA PHE A 333 19.11 -8.35 -4.70
C PHE A 333 20.48 -7.70 -4.72
N ALA A 334 20.56 -6.44 -4.32
CA ALA A 334 21.82 -5.73 -4.24
C ALA A 334 21.92 -4.82 -3.02
N SER A 335 23.11 -4.80 -2.43
CA SER A 335 23.38 -3.96 -1.25
C SER A 335 23.57 -2.48 -1.60
N ARG A 336 24.02 -2.14 -2.82
CA ARG A 336 24.39 -0.76 -3.20
C ARG A 336 23.93 -0.33 -4.59
N GLU A 337 23.31 -1.21 -5.38
CA GLU A 337 22.76 -0.82 -6.66
C GLU A 337 21.53 0.09 -6.51
N ARG A 338 21.24 0.89 -7.54
CA ARG A 338 20.01 1.71 -7.55
C ARG A 338 18.75 0.85 -7.47
N ILE A 339 18.68 -0.16 -8.33
CA ILE A 339 17.68 -1.22 -8.19
C ILE A 339 18.19 -2.17 -7.12
N CYS A 340 17.58 -2.10 -5.95
CA CYS A 340 17.95 -2.92 -4.81
C CYS A 340 17.33 -4.32 -4.83
N GLU A 341 16.22 -4.48 -5.55
CA GLU A 341 15.56 -5.76 -5.80
C GLU A 341 14.96 -5.80 -7.21
N VAL A 342 15.04 -6.93 -7.87
CA VAL A 342 14.54 -7.14 -9.23
C VAL A 342 13.86 -8.49 -9.34
N TYR A 343 12.82 -8.58 -10.18
CA TYR A 343 12.05 -9.80 -10.40
C TYR A 343 11.66 -9.97 -11.86
N ASP A 344 11.53 -11.24 -12.29
CA ASP A 344 10.83 -11.57 -13.52
C ASP A 344 9.35 -11.19 -13.40
N ASN A 345 8.90 -10.29 -14.26
CA ASN A 345 7.55 -9.76 -14.30
C ASN A 345 6.80 -10.13 -15.58
N THR A 346 7.31 -11.09 -16.30
CA THR A 346 6.71 -11.58 -17.54
C THR A 346 5.30 -12.09 -17.28
N VAL A 347 4.35 -11.63 -18.07
CA VAL A 347 2.96 -12.13 -18.04
C VAL A 347 2.93 -13.53 -18.59
N ALA A 348 2.21 -14.44 -17.94
CA ALA A 348 2.12 -15.82 -18.37
C ALA A 348 1.59 -15.91 -19.82
N GLY A 349 2.31 -16.63 -20.67
CA GLY A 349 1.98 -16.81 -22.09
C GLY A 349 2.31 -15.61 -22.99
N HIS A 350 2.83 -14.49 -22.45
CA HIS A 350 3.27 -13.36 -23.27
C HIS A 350 4.62 -13.65 -23.90
N PRO A 351 4.87 -13.30 -25.19
CA PRO A 351 6.12 -13.57 -25.86
C PRO A 351 7.28 -12.70 -25.33
N HIS A 352 6.99 -11.47 -24.93
CA HIS A 352 7.98 -10.53 -24.42
C HIS A 352 8.32 -10.81 -22.95
N GLY A 353 9.63 -10.75 -22.64
CA GLY A 353 10.11 -10.80 -21.27
C GLY A 353 9.99 -9.44 -20.58
N THR A 354 9.60 -9.42 -19.32
CA THR A 354 9.56 -8.18 -18.54
C THR A 354 10.33 -8.34 -17.24
N LEU A 355 11.29 -7.44 -16.99
CA LEU A 355 11.90 -7.26 -15.66
C LEU A 355 11.21 -6.12 -14.92
N VAL A 356 11.04 -6.28 -13.63
CA VAL A 356 10.64 -5.21 -12.71
C VAL A 356 11.69 -5.04 -11.64
N GLY A 357 12.11 -3.81 -11.42
CA GLY A 357 13.08 -3.45 -10.38
C GLY A 357 12.55 -2.32 -9.50
N PHE A 358 13.01 -2.26 -8.26
CA PHE A 358 12.60 -1.25 -7.30
C PHE A 358 13.79 -0.43 -6.83
N VAL A 359 13.61 0.90 -6.87
CA VAL A 359 14.52 1.87 -6.29
C VAL A 359 13.75 2.55 -5.16
N ALA A 360 14.18 2.40 -3.93
CA ALA A 360 13.43 2.85 -2.76
C ALA A 360 14.24 3.78 -1.84
N GLY A 361 13.53 4.55 -1.00
CA GLY A 361 14.14 5.41 0.00
C GLY A 361 15.05 6.49 -0.59
N GLU A 362 16.22 6.70 0.00
CA GLU A 362 17.19 7.74 -0.42
C GLU A 362 17.64 7.57 -1.88
N GLN A 363 17.82 6.33 -2.33
CA GLN A 363 18.20 6.06 -3.73
C GLN A 363 17.10 6.49 -4.71
N ALA A 364 15.81 6.42 -4.33
CA ALA A 364 14.73 6.92 -5.15
C ALA A 364 14.78 8.45 -5.25
N GLU A 365 15.03 9.15 -4.14
CA GLU A 365 15.20 10.62 -4.12
C GLU A 365 16.35 11.06 -5.03
N GLU A 366 17.52 10.42 -4.89
CA GLU A 366 18.69 10.69 -5.73
C GLU A 366 18.40 10.41 -7.21
N THR A 367 17.68 9.31 -7.50
CA THR A 367 17.37 8.93 -8.88
C THR A 367 16.37 9.89 -9.51
N TRP A 368 15.36 10.37 -8.77
CA TRP A 368 14.43 11.39 -9.25
C TRP A 368 15.08 12.76 -9.46
N ALA A 369 16.16 13.06 -8.75
CA ALA A 369 16.91 14.30 -8.96
C ALA A 369 17.71 14.33 -10.28
N LEU A 370 17.90 13.18 -10.94
CA LEU A 370 18.57 13.10 -12.24
C LEU A 370 17.67 13.61 -13.38
N PRO A 371 18.23 14.23 -14.44
CA PRO A 371 17.53 14.45 -15.70
C PRO A 371 16.98 13.12 -16.27
N ASP A 372 15.90 13.18 -17.04
CA ASP A 372 15.16 12.00 -17.52
C ASP A 372 16.02 10.98 -18.28
N ASP A 373 16.89 11.45 -19.19
CA ASP A 373 17.80 10.61 -19.95
C ASP A 373 18.83 9.91 -19.06
N GLN A 374 19.40 10.64 -18.10
CA GLN A 374 20.35 10.09 -17.13
C GLN A 374 19.67 9.12 -16.16
N ARG A 375 18.45 9.44 -15.72
CA ARG A 375 17.65 8.57 -14.86
C ARG A 375 17.38 7.24 -15.55
N ARG A 376 16.91 7.27 -16.79
CA ARG A 376 16.66 6.09 -17.61
C ARG A 376 17.94 5.28 -17.83
N GLY A 377 19.05 5.94 -18.17
CA GLY A 377 20.35 5.32 -18.32
C GLY A 377 20.81 4.62 -17.04
N ALA A 378 20.73 5.28 -15.89
CA ALA A 378 21.13 4.74 -14.60
C ALA A 378 20.31 3.49 -14.19
N ILE A 379 19.01 3.48 -14.50
CA ILE A 379 18.14 2.31 -14.28
C ILE A 379 18.55 1.14 -15.16
N LEU A 380 18.86 1.37 -16.44
CA LEU A 380 19.28 0.32 -17.36
C LEU A 380 20.67 -0.23 -17.02
N GLU A 381 21.60 0.62 -16.56
CA GLU A 381 22.90 0.16 -16.03
C GLU A 381 22.70 -0.73 -14.79
N SER A 382 21.78 -0.40 -13.90
CA SER A 382 21.49 -1.24 -12.74
C SER A 382 20.86 -2.58 -13.12
N PHE A 383 19.93 -2.64 -14.09
CA PHE A 383 19.45 -3.92 -14.63
C PHE A 383 20.60 -4.74 -15.25
N ALA A 384 21.54 -4.08 -15.94
CA ALA A 384 22.68 -4.75 -16.56
C ALA A 384 23.68 -5.30 -15.54
N ALA A 385 23.81 -4.68 -14.36
CA ALA A 385 24.61 -5.24 -13.28
C ALA A 385 24.12 -6.63 -12.84
N TYR A 386 22.82 -6.89 -12.91
CA TYR A 386 22.24 -8.20 -12.62
C TYR A 386 22.33 -9.17 -13.80
N PHE A 387 21.96 -8.73 -15.01
CA PHE A 387 21.66 -9.63 -16.13
C PHE A 387 22.56 -9.44 -17.37
N GLY A 388 23.53 -8.56 -17.30
CA GLY A 388 24.46 -8.29 -18.41
C GLY A 388 23.93 -7.26 -19.40
N ASP A 389 24.75 -6.99 -20.43
CA ASP A 389 24.52 -5.87 -21.38
C ASP A 389 23.25 -6.01 -22.24
N GLU A 390 22.65 -7.17 -22.31
CA GLU A 390 21.36 -7.34 -23.00
C GLU A 390 20.26 -6.53 -22.31
N ALA A 391 20.33 -6.36 -20.98
CA ALA A 391 19.39 -5.58 -20.21
C ALA A 391 19.40 -4.07 -20.55
N LYS A 392 20.44 -3.56 -21.24
CA LYS A 392 20.53 -2.16 -21.69
C LYS A 392 19.68 -1.88 -22.94
N ARG A 393 19.10 -2.88 -23.58
CA ARG A 393 18.39 -2.76 -24.85
C ARG A 393 16.93 -3.23 -24.77
N PRO A 394 16.10 -2.63 -23.91
CA PRO A 394 14.69 -2.97 -23.83
C PRO A 394 13.92 -2.42 -25.04
N LEU A 395 12.79 -3.06 -25.35
CA LEU A 395 11.79 -2.55 -26.30
C LEU A 395 11.05 -1.33 -25.71
N ALA A 396 10.73 -1.38 -24.41
CA ALA A 396 10.04 -0.33 -23.70
C ALA A 396 10.54 -0.26 -22.24
N VAL A 397 10.54 0.94 -21.67
CA VAL A 397 10.84 1.17 -20.24
C VAL A 397 9.80 2.11 -19.67
N TYR A 398 9.25 1.72 -18.52
CA TYR A 398 8.36 2.54 -17.72
C TYR A 398 8.93 2.75 -16.31
N LEU A 399 8.90 3.98 -15.82
CA LEU A 399 9.26 4.35 -14.45
C LEU A 399 8.05 4.96 -13.77
N SER A 400 7.58 4.36 -12.68
CA SER A 400 6.45 4.90 -11.93
C SER A 400 6.85 6.12 -11.12
N ASP A 401 5.99 7.14 -11.10
CA ASP A 401 6.14 8.33 -10.26
C ASP A 401 4.91 8.53 -9.36
N TRP A 402 4.84 7.73 -8.30
CA TRP A 402 3.78 7.85 -7.31
C TRP A 402 3.93 9.09 -6.41
N GLY A 403 5.12 9.71 -6.39
CA GLY A 403 5.40 10.93 -5.62
C GLY A 403 4.61 12.13 -6.14
N THR A 404 4.44 12.24 -7.46
CA THR A 404 3.68 13.32 -8.12
C THR A 404 2.18 13.03 -8.25
N GLU A 405 1.73 11.80 -7.95
CA GLU A 405 0.32 11.43 -7.96
C GLU A 405 -0.47 12.19 -6.87
N GLU A 406 -1.26 13.20 -7.28
CA GLU A 406 -1.97 14.13 -6.38
C GLU A 406 -2.76 13.43 -5.28
N PHE A 407 -3.43 12.30 -5.62
CA PHE A 407 -4.32 11.58 -4.72
C PHE A 407 -3.66 10.38 -4.04
N THR A 408 -2.31 10.35 -3.99
CA THR A 408 -1.53 9.36 -3.25
C THR A 408 -0.33 9.99 -2.58
N ARG A 409 0.50 10.75 -3.33
CA ARG A 409 1.70 11.47 -2.89
C ARG A 409 2.76 10.54 -2.32
N GLY A 410 3.03 9.45 -3.02
CA GLY A 410 4.02 8.43 -2.65
C GLY A 410 3.51 6.99 -2.75
N ALA A 411 4.33 6.03 -2.36
CA ALA A 411 4.04 4.59 -2.28
C ALA A 411 5.01 3.91 -1.26
N TYR A 412 4.74 2.67 -0.76
CA TYR A 412 3.55 1.89 -1.08
C TYR A 412 2.37 2.32 -0.21
N GLY A 413 2.61 2.66 1.07
CA GLY A 413 1.61 3.02 2.05
C GLY A 413 2.08 4.13 2.99
N ALA A 414 1.14 4.67 3.76
CA ALA A 414 1.42 5.67 4.78
C ALA A 414 1.78 5.00 6.11
N SER A 415 2.91 5.38 6.69
CA SER A 415 3.35 4.91 8.00
C SER A 415 3.60 6.08 8.96
N TRP A 416 3.57 5.79 10.24
CA TRP A 416 3.77 6.76 11.30
C TRP A 416 5.22 7.25 11.35
N SER A 417 5.41 8.51 11.72
CA SER A 417 6.71 9.01 12.17
C SER A 417 7.08 8.39 13.52
N ILE A 418 8.36 8.41 13.87
CA ILE A 418 8.88 7.91 15.16
C ILE A 418 8.09 8.52 16.31
N GLY A 419 7.63 7.70 17.26
CA GLY A 419 6.79 8.08 18.39
C GLY A 419 5.32 8.32 18.05
N GLY A 420 4.92 8.17 16.79
CA GLY A 420 3.55 8.43 16.34
C GLY A 420 2.60 7.28 16.60
N LEU A 421 3.03 6.06 16.32
CA LEU A 421 2.18 4.86 16.41
C LEU A 421 1.74 4.58 17.87
N SER A 422 2.65 4.60 18.81
CA SER A 422 2.34 4.41 20.23
C SER A 422 1.42 5.51 20.80
N ARG A 423 1.59 6.74 20.31
CA ARG A 423 0.88 7.90 20.83
C ARG A 423 -0.51 8.06 20.22
N TRP A 424 -0.68 7.85 18.93
CA TRP A 424 -1.91 8.16 18.18
C TRP A 424 -2.51 6.98 17.43
N GLY A 425 -1.85 5.81 17.38
CA GLY A 425 -2.35 4.65 16.67
C GLY A 425 -3.77 4.26 17.06
N HIS A 426 -4.13 4.40 18.35
CA HIS A 426 -5.48 4.14 18.85
C HIS A 426 -6.59 5.02 18.25
N LEU A 427 -6.23 6.10 17.55
CA LEU A 427 -7.18 7.00 16.87
C LEU A 427 -7.45 6.59 15.41
N GLN A 428 -6.56 5.80 14.79
CA GLN A 428 -6.58 5.57 13.34
C GLN A 428 -7.87 4.93 12.83
N ASN A 429 -8.48 4.01 13.60
CA ASN A 429 -9.71 3.31 13.26
C ASN A 429 -10.94 3.83 14.05
N ARG A 430 -10.75 4.84 14.88
CA ARG A 430 -11.82 5.40 15.71
C ARG A 430 -12.68 6.36 14.89
N PRO A 431 -13.98 6.13 14.74
CA PRO A 431 -14.86 7.08 14.09
C PRO A 431 -14.88 8.44 14.80
N VAL A 432 -15.06 9.50 14.03
CA VAL A 432 -15.30 10.86 14.53
C VAL A 432 -16.74 11.24 14.19
N GLY A 433 -17.64 11.13 15.16
CA GLY A 433 -19.06 11.23 14.90
C GLY A 433 -19.48 10.27 13.78
N PRO A 434 -20.14 10.74 12.71
CA PRO A 434 -20.55 9.91 11.58
C PRO A 434 -19.45 9.63 10.55
N ILE A 435 -18.20 9.98 10.82
CA ILE A 435 -17.07 9.80 9.88
C ILE A 435 -16.28 8.56 10.27
N PHE A 436 -16.20 7.59 9.37
CA PHE A 436 -15.42 6.36 9.48
C PHE A 436 -14.17 6.42 8.59
N PHE A 437 -13.16 5.62 8.91
CA PHE A 437 -11.89 5.55 8.18
C PHE A 437 -11.66 4.12 7.67
N ALA A 438 -11.26 3.98 6.40
CA ALA A 438 -11.03 2.67 5.76
C ALA A 438 -9.85 2.75 4.79
N SER A 439 -8.66 2.43 5.26
CA SER A 439 -7.44 2.33 4.42
C SER A 439 -6.62 1.13 4.87
N SER A 440 -5.97 0.43 3.93
CA SER A 440 -5.02 -0.64 4.26
C SER A 440 -3.90 -0.16 5.18
N ASP A 441 -3.60 1.15 5.17
CA ASP A 441 -2.57 1.78 5.99
C ASP A 441 -2.93 1.89 7.49
N ILE A 442 -4.15 1.53 7.85
CA ILE A 442 -4.64 1.55 9.24
C ILE A 442 -5.22 0.19 9.67
N GLN A 443 -5.02 -0.84 8.86
CA GLN A 443 -5.41 -2.22 9.16
C GLN A 443 -4.28 -2.94 9.93
N GLY A 444 -4.63 -3.92 10.75
CA GLY A 444 -3.68 -4.81 11.42
C GLY A 444 -3.16 -5.89 10.46
N ILE A 445 -3.89 -6.99 10.32
CA ILE A 445 -3.55 -8.08 9.40
C ILE A 445 -3.60 -7.58 7.94
N GLY A 446 -2.56 -7.85 7.17
CA GLY A 446 -2.42 -7.38 5.78
C GLY A 446 -2.11 -5.88 5.67
N TYR A 447 -1.50 -5.28 6.72
CA TYR A 447 -1.11 -3.87 6.79
C TYR A 447 -0.41 -3.41 5.51
N MET A 448 -0.89 -2.30 4.92
CA MET A 448 -0.43 -1.71 3.65
C MET A 448 -0.69 -2.54 2.39
N HIS A 449 -1.16 -3.78 2.48
CA HIS A 449 -1.44 -4.64 1.33
C HIS A 449 -2.88 -4.54 0.83
N VAL A 450 -3.14 -5.05 -0.38
CA VAL A 450 -4.50 -5.14 -0.94
C VAL A 450 -5.40 -6.00 -0.05
N ASP A 451 -4.86 -7.07 0.54
CA ASP A 451 -5.54 -7.93 1.51
C ASP A 451 -6.07 -7.14 2.70
N GLY A 452 -5.23 -6.29 3.30
CA GLY A 452 -5.66 -5.38 4.38
C GLY A 452 -6.73 -4.39 3.93
N GLY A 453 -6.68 -3.96 2.66
CA GLY A 453 -7.72 -3.13 2.07
C GLY A 453 -9.07 -3.84 1.97
N VAL A 454 -9.09 -5.13 1.62
CA VAL A 454 -10.30 -5.99 1.61
C VAL A 454 -10.86 -6.16 3.02
N ARG A 455 -9.99 -6.46 4.00
CA ARG A 455 -10.36 -6.64 5.40
C ARG A 455 -10.98 -5.38 6.00
N ILE A 456 -10.27 -4.25 5.93
CA ILE A 456 -10.76 -2.98 6.52
C ILE A 456 -12.04 -2.51 5.86
N GLY A 457 -12.20 -2.71 4.55
CA GLY A 457 -13.42 -2.37 3.83
C GLY A 457 -14.61 -3.17 4.34
N THR A 458 -14.44 -4.48 4.52
CA THR A 458 -15.46 -5.38 5.07
C THR A 458 -15.80 -5.05 6.53
N ASP A 459 -14.77 -4.84 7.38
CA ASP A 459 -14.96 -4.50 8.79
C ASP A 459 -15.68 -3.16 8.97
N THR A 460 -15.32 -2.16 8.15
CA THR A 460 -15.96 -0.84 8.18
C THR A 460 -17.43 -0.94 7.77
N ALA A 461 -17.74 -1.72 6.73
CA ALA A 461 -19.12 -1.96 6.33
C ALA A 461 -19.95 -2.62 7.45
N ASN A 462 -19.39 -3.63 8.13
CA ASN A 462 -20.06 -4.31 9.25
C ASN A 462 -20.34 -3.36 10.42
N ARG A 463 -19.37 -2.49 10.76
CA ARG A 463 -19.52 -1.47 11.82
C ARG A 463 -20.62 -0.46 11.47
N ILE A 464 -20.63 0.02 10.22
CA ILE A 464 -21.66 0.97 9.74
C ILE A 464 -23.03 0.30 9.72
N ASN A 465 -23.16 -0.91 9.18
CA ASN A 465 -24.41 -1.65 9.18
C ASN A 465 -24.98 -1.78 10.59
N SER A 466 -24.14 -2.17 11.55
CA SER A 466 -24.55 -2.26 12.95
C SER A 466 -25.00 -0.92 13.53
N ALA A 467 -24.30 0.18 13.20
CA ALA A 467 -24.64 1.52 13.66
C ALA A 467 -25.96 2.04 13.05
N LEU A 468 -26.21 1.74 11.75
CA LEU A 468 -27.42 2.18 11.06
C LEU A 468 -28.68 1.39 11.46
N LEU A 469 -28.52 0.14 11.90
CA LEU A 469 -29.60 -0.73 12.40
C LEU A 469 -29.90 -0.53 13.90
N ALA A 470 -29.00 0.10 14.65
CA ALA A 470 -29.23 0.37 16.07
C ALA A 470 -30.46 1.30 16.21
N PRO A 471 -31.41 0.96 17.10
CA PRO A 471 -32.55 1.86 17.35
C PRO A 471 -32.05 3.21 17.85
N VAL A 472 -32.57 4.30 17.28
CA VAL A 472 -32.38 5.63 17.85
C VAL A 472 -33.01 5.58 19.23
N ASN A 473 -32.20 5.45 20.27
CA ASN A 473 -32.71 5.48 21.65
C ASN A 473 -33.37 6.83 21.86
N GLY A 474 -34.71 6.82 21.97
CA GLY A 474 -35.56 7.95 22.24
C GLY A 474 -35.38 8.54 23.66
#